data_94865095cf49c13514b132dcb6a50672
#
_entry.id   94865095cf49c13514b132dcb6a50672
#
_cell.length_a   1.000
_cell.length_b   1.000
_cell.length_c   1.000
_cell.angle_alpha   90.00
_cell.angle_beta   90.00
_cell.angle_gamma   90.00
#
_symmetry.space_group_name_H-M   'P 1'
#
loop_
_entity.id
_entity.type
_entity.pdbx_description
1 polymer ?
#
loop_
_entity_poly.entity_id
_entity_poly.type
_entity_poly.pdbx_seq_one_letter_code
_entity_poly.pdbx_strand_id
1 'polypeptide(L)'
;MVDKPPFLLVHPTKPGGAATLWKQLRELLAFEIANGGQVSIVNRLDRETSGLVLVAKTSAAARRFGLLMQRRRLRKQYLAIVSGWPEWETKVINAPLDRQGRHQKSEIWLKRMIHPAGTPAQTEFRVERRFRRPGGRARPPGAPLGNSRELDKFSLIRAIPRTGRTHQIRVHLASISHPIVGDKIYGPDEQLYLRFIETGWTRELERQLLLPRQALHSAKLTIDGEMEWESALPADLAAFASETEMS
;
A
#
# COMPACT_ATOMS: atom_id res chain seq x y z
N MET A 1 8.85 3.34 -16.91
CA MET A 1 8.17 2.70 -15.78
C MET A 1 9.20 2.04 -14.89
N VAL A 2 9.02 2.07 -13.59
CA VAL A 2 9.90 1.43 -12.60
C VAL A 2 9.04 0.55 -11.70
N ASP A 3 9.52 -0.64 -11.39
CA ASP A 3 8.94 -1.52 -10.37
C ASP A 3 9.70 -1.28 -9.05
N LYS A 4 9.06 -0.57 -8.12
CA LYS A 4 9.69 -0.18 -6.86
C LYS A 4 9.69 -1.36 -5.87
N PRO A 5 10.84 -1.76 -5.33
CA PRO A 5 10.86 -2.74 -4.25
C PRO A 5 10.18 -2.20 -2.98
N PRO A 6 9.74 -3.07 -2.06
CA PRO A 6 9.30 -2.65 -0.73
C PRO A 6 10.47 -2.02 0.06
N PHE A 7 10.16 -1.32 1.15
CA PHE A 7 11.10 -0.66 2.07
C PHE A 7 11.90 0.51 1.48
N LEU A 8 11.70 0.87 0.23
CA LEU A 8 12.32 2.03 -0.42
C LEU A 8 11.36 3.23 -0.42
N LEU A 9 11.78 4.34 0.16
CA LEU A 9 11.06 5.62 0.04
C LEU A 9 11.10 6.13 -1.40
N VAL A 10 10.02 6.77 -1.85
CA VAL A 10 9.97 7.37 -3.19
C VAL A 10 10.80 8.67 -3.22
N HIS A 11 10.61 9.56 -2.24
CA HIS A 11 11.31 10.83 -2.12
C HIS A 11 12.00 10.98 -0.75
N PRO A 12 13.06 11.78 -0.66
CA PRO A 12 13.66 12.14 0.63
C PRO A 12 12.61 12.82 1.53
N THR A 13 12.63 12.47 2.82
CA THR A 13 11.81 13.11 3.86
C THR A 13 12.60 14.11 4.69
N LYS A 14 13.94 13.99 4.68
CA LYS A 14 14.89 14.88 5.36
C LYS A 14 16.15 15.01 4.49
N PRO A 15 16.88 16.16 4.56
CA PRO A 15 18.22 16.28 3.97
C PRO A 15 19.16 15.22 4.54
N GLY A 16 20.01 14.62 3.71
CA GLY A 16 20.98 13.60 4.14
C GLY A 16 20.38 12.24 4.54
N GLY A 17 19.07 12.03 4.35
CA GLY A 17 18.37 10.81 4.74
C GLY A 17 18.74 9.57 3.91
N ALA A 18 18.07 8.44 4.24
CA ALA A 18 18.26 7.14 3.58
C ALA A 18 18.11 7.21 2.06
N ALA A 19 18.63 6.20 1.36
CA ALA A 19 18.45 6.02 -0.07
C ALA A 19 16.97 6.07 -0.46
N THR A 20 16.67 6.74 -1.56
CA THR A 20 15.30 6.85 -2.10
C THR A 20 15.29 6.49 -3.57
N LEU A 21 14.12 6.09 -4.08
CA LEU A 21 13.95 5.82 -5.50
C LEU A 21 14.39 7.01 -6.36
N TRP A 22 14.02 8.23 -5.95
CA TRP A 22 14.41 9.45 -6.67
C TRP A 22 15.92 9.63 -6.74
N LYS A 23 16.66 9.41 -5.63
CA LYS A 23 18.11 9.53 -5.60
C LYS A 23 18.76 8.48 -6.48
N GLN A 24 18.38 7.21 -6.35
CA GLN A 24 18.89 6.12 -7.19
C GLN A 24 18.65 6.35 -8.68
N LEU A 25 17.45 6.85 -9.04
CA LEU A 25 17.13 7.17 -10.43
C LEU A 25 17.96 8.36 -10.95
N ARG A 26 18.28 9.34 -10.14
CA ARG A 26 19.17 10.43 -10.54
C ARG A 26 20.59 9.96 -10.78
N GLU A 27 21.07 9.05 -9.98
CA GLU A 27 22.39 8.42 -10.17
C GLU A 27 22.39 7.57 -11.44
N LEU A 28 21.40 6.72 -11.62
CA LEU A 28 21.25 5.86 -12.80
C LEU A 28 21.10 6.65 -14.12
N LEU A 29 20.42 7.78 -14.08
CA LEU A 29 20.12 8.62 -15.24
C LEU A 29 20.99 9.88 -15.29
N ALA A 30 22.19 9.84 -14.68
CA ALA A 30 23.08 11.00 -14.60
C ALA A 30 23.47 11.53 -15.99
N PHE A 31 23.71 10.65 -16.95
CA PHE A 31 24.02 11.02 -18.33
C PHE A 31 22.86 11.76 -19.01
N GLU A 32 21.65 11.23 -18.91
CA GLU A 32 20.45 11.87 -19.48
C GLU A 32 20.20 13.25 -18.84
N ILE A 33 20.43 13.36 -17.52
CA ILE A 33 20.27 14.63 -16.79
C ILE A 33 21.30 15.66 -17.27
N ALA A 34 22.55 15.26 -17.48
CA ALA A 34 23.61 16.13 -18.02
C ALA A 34 23.27 16.63 -19.45
N ASN A 35 22.49 15.87 -20.21
CA ASN A 35 22.02 16.22 -21.55
C ASN A 35 20.62 16.83 -21.58
N GLY A 36 20.19 17.51 -20.50
CA GLY A 36 18.91 18.24 -20.44
C GLY A 36 17.70 17.40 -20.02
N GLY A 37 17.90 16.14 -19.63
CA GLY A 37 16.86 15.30 -19.05
C GLY A 37 16.58 15.63 -17.58
N GLN A 38 15.60 14.96 -16.99
CA GLN A 38 15.24 15.09 -15.59
C GLN A 38 14.68 13.80 -15.02
N VAL A 39 14.56 13.72 -13.69
CA VAL A 39 13.81 12.67 -12.99
C VAL A 39 12.62 13.29 -12.29
N SER A 40 11.42 13.06 -12.85
CA SER A 40 10.15 13.48 -12.26
C SER A 40 9.27 12.28 -11.97
N ILE A 41 9.01 12.02 -10.69
CA ILE A 41 8.14 10.94 -10.26
C ILE A 41 6.69 11.39 -10.33
N VAL A 42 5.87 10.69 -11.12
CA VAL A 42 4.48 11.06 -11.41
C VAL A 42 3.52 10.56 -10.33
N ASN A 43 3.69 9.31 -9.85
CA ASN A 43 2.88 8.75 -8.77
C ASN A 43 3.76 8.28 -7.62
N ARG A 44 3.20 8.32 -6.41
CA ARG A 44 3.91 7.91 -5.19
C ARG A 44 3.34 6.62 -4.63
N LEU A 45 4.20 5.85 -4.01
CA LEU A 45 3.87 4.70 -3.17
C LEU A 45 4.41 4.92 -1.75
N ASP A 46 3.77 4.30 -0.77
CA ASP A 46 4.29 4.25 0.59
C ASP A 46 5.63 3.48 0.63
N ARG A 47 6.42 3.67 1.66
CA ARG A 47 7.73 3.02 1.82
C ARG A 47 7.65 1.50 1.64
N GLU A 48 6.68 0.86 2.28
CA GLU A 48 6.51 -0.59 2.30
C GLU A 48 5.69 -1.14 1.12
N THR A 49 4.99 -0.28 0.38
CA THR A 49 4.27 -0.67 -0.84
C THR A 49 5.25 -0.89 -1.98
N SER A 50 5.14 -2.02 -2.67
CA SER A 50 5.89 -2.35 -3.88
C SER A 50 5.11 -2.04 -5.16
N GLY A 51 5.78 -2.10 -6.32
CA GLY A 51 5.15 -2.07 -7.64
C GLY A 51 5.34 -0.77 -8.42
N LEU A 52 4.47 -0.54 -9.37
CA LEU A 52 4.63 0.41 -10.47
C LEU A 52 4.69 1.87 -10.03
N VAL A 53 5.77 2.53 -10.45
CA VAL A 53 5.99 3.98 -10.35
C VAL A 53 6.32 4.53 -11.72
N LEU A 54 5.51 5.49 -12.20
CA LEU A 54 5.74 6.21 -13.45
C LEU A 54 6.74 7.35 -13.21
N VAL A 55 7.80 7.37 -14.03
CA VAL A 55 8.85 8.38 -13.98
C VAL A 55 8.96 9.04 -15.34
N ALA A 56 8.93 10.36 -15.38
CA ALA A 56 9.17 11.15 -16.59
C ALA A 56 10.65 11.57 -16.63
N LYS A 57 11.30 11.39 -17.79
CA LYS A 57 12.70 11.72 -18.05
C LYS A 57 12.88 13.10 -18.70
N THR A 58 11.80 13.76 -19.11
CA THR A 58 11.80 15.10 -19.71
C THR A 58 10.73 15.99 -19.10
N SER A 59 10.91 17.31 -19.18
CA SER A 59 9.93 18.29 -18.69
C SER A 59 8.59 18.19 -19.43
N ALA A 60 8.62 17.93 -20.73
CA ALA A 60 7.43 17.73 -21.55
C ALA A 60 6.63 16.50 -21.08
N ALA A 61 7.30 15.36 -20.86
CA ALA A 61 6.68 14.16 -20.31
C ALA A 61 6.13 14.39 -18.90
N ALA A 62 6.87 15.09 -18.02
CA ALA A 62 6.42 15.41 -16.66
C ALA A 62 5.14 16.24 -16.68
N ARG A 63 5.06 17.27 -17.54
CA ARG A 63 3.86 18.08 -17.73
C ARG A 63 2.69 17.24 -18.26
N ARG A 64 2.91 16.44 -19.34
CA ARG A 64 1.88 15.56 -19.91
C ARG A 64 1.28 14.62 -18.87
N PHE A 65 2.11 13.85 -18.18
CA PHE A 65 1.64 12.87 -17.20
C PHE A 65 1.06 13.52 -15.92
N GLY A 66 1.56 14.69 -15.53
CA GLY A 66 0.99 15.48 -14.45
C GLY A 66 -0.45 15.92 -14.75
N LEU A 67 -0.71 16.41 -15.97
CA LEU A 67 -2.06 16.77 -16.45
C LEU A 67 -2.99 15.56 -16.51
N LEU A 68 -2.50 14.43 -17.02
CA LEU A 68 -3.29 13.18 -17.06
C LEU A 68 -3.66 12.71 -15.66
N MET A 69 -2.76 12.85 -14.68
CA MET A 69 -3.04 12.51 -13.29
C MET A 69 -4.08 13.46 -12.68
N GLN A 70 -3.98 14.78 -12.91
CA GLN A 70 -4.99 15.75 -12.46
C GLN A 70 -6.37 15.46 -13.05
N ARG A 71 -6.43 15.12 -14.31
CA ARG A 71 -7.67 14.76 -15.05
C ARG A 71 -8.17 13.35 -14.75
N ARG A 72 -7.54 12.60 -13.84
CA ARG A 72 -7.85 11.22 -13.45
C ARG A 72 -7.81 10.23 -14.63
N ARG A 73 -7.04 10.55 -15.68
CA ARG A 73 -6.83 9.70 -16.84
C ARG A 73 -5.71 8.66 -16.63
N LEU A 74 -4.98 8.75 -15.53
CA LEU A 74 -4.02 7.75 -15.07
C LEU A 74 -4.71 6.88 -14.03
N ARG A 75 -5.07 5.65 -14.41
CA ARG A 75 -5.75 4.67 -13.55
C ARG A 75 -4.71 3.75 -12.92
N LYS A 76 -4.91 3.46 -11.65
CA LYS A 76 -4.03 2.58 -10.86
C LYS A 76 -4.84 1.44 -10.29
N GLN A 77 -4.28 0.24 -10.30
CA GLN A 77 -4.85 -0.91 -9.61
C GLN A 77 -3.80 -1.52 -8.70
N TYR A 78 -4.21 -1.84 -7.51
CA TYR A 78 -3.38 -2.46 -6.50
C TYR A 78 -3.93 -3.83 -6.16
N LEU A 79 -3.03 -4.74 -5.79
CA LEU A 79 -3.38 -5.98 -5.12
C LEU A 79 -3.05 -5.83 -3.64
N ALA A 80 -4.00 -6.20 -2.78
CA ALA A 80 -3.88 -6.17 -1.34
C ALA A 80 -4.29 -7.51 -0.74
N ILE A 81 -3.52 -8.05 0.19
CA ILE A 81 -3.94 -9.18 0.99
C ILE A 81 -4.50 -8.64 2.30
N VAL A 82 -5.74 -8.99 2.60
CA VAL A 82 -6.46 -8.52 3.79
C VAL A 82 -6.85 -9.67 4.71
N SER A 83 -7.04 -9.34 5.98
CA SER A 83 -7.61 -10.25 6.97
C SER A 83 -9.11 -10.43 6.77
N GLY A 84 -9.58 -11.67 6.90
CA GLY A 84 -10.99 -12.04 6.79
C GLY A 84 -11.48 -12.31 5.37
N TRP A 85 -12.75 -12.71 5.30
CA TRP A 85 -13.50 -12.93 4.07
C TRP A 85 -14.60 -11.88 3.97
N PRO A 86 -14.48 -10.89 3.07
CA PRO A 86 -15.57 -9.96 2.80
C PRO A 86 -16.84 -10.71 2.33
N GLU A 87 -18.00 -10.27 2.81
CA GLU A 87 -19.31 -10.80 2.35
C GLU A 87 -19.73 -10.25 0.98
N TRP A 88 -18.98 -9.27 0.47
CA TRP A 88 -19.19 -8.62 -0.82
C TRP A 88 -18.15 -9.08 -1.84
N GLU A 89 -18.53 -9.10 -3.12
CA GLU A 89 -17.59 -9.31 -4.24
C GLU A 89 -17.02 -7.98 -4.76
N THR A 90 -17.81 -6.92 -4.71
CA THR A 90 -17.39 -5.56 -5.08
C THR A 90 -17.93 -4.56 -4.07
N LYS A 91 -17.11 -3.59 -3.69
CA LYS A 91 -17.50 -2.53 -2.76
C LYS A 91 -16.83 -1.21 -3.15
N VAL A 92 -17.61 -0.13 -3.15
CA VAL A 92 -17.08 1.24 -3.30
C VAL A 92 -17.13 1.93 -1.94
N ILE A 93 -15.99 2.46 -1.51
CA ILE A 93 -15.91 3.33 -0.33
C ILE A 93 -15.67 4.75 -0.82
N ASN A 94 -16.59 5.65 -0.48
CA ASN A 94 -16.49 7.08 -0.72
C ASN A 94 -16.48 7.79 0.63
N ALA A 95 -15.31 7.90 1.24
CA ALA A 95 -15.14 8.43 2.58
C ALA A 95 -13.92 9.35 2.64
N PRO A 96 -14.09 10.63 3.04
CA PRO A 96 -13.00 11.59 3.06
C PRO A 96 -11.99 11.28 4.16
N LEU A 97 -10.72 11.63 3.90
CA LEU A 97 -9.61 11.30 4.78
C LEU A 97 -8.92 12.55 5.30
N ASP A 98 -8.59 12.56 6.59
CA ASP A 98 -7.72 13.56 7.18
C ASP A 98 -6.67 12.93 8.10
N ARG A 99 -5.75 13.77 8.59
CA ARG A 99 -4.75 13.36 9.57
C ARG A 99 -5.41 13.16 10.93
N GLN A 100 -5.23 12.01 11.54
CA GLN A 100 -5.86 11.69 12.84
C GLN A 100 -5.51 12.72 13.91
N GLY A 101 -4.24 13.14 14.00
CA GLY A 101 -3.80 14.10 15.02
C GLY A 101 -4.36 15.53 14.89
N ARG A 102 -5.24 15.81 13.91
CA ARG A 102 -6.02 17.06 13.84
C ARG A 102 -7.33 16.97 14.60
N HIS A 103 -7.81 15.79 14.88
CA HIS A 103 -9.15 15.53 15.42
C HIS A 103 -9.13 14.85 16.76
N GLN A 104 -8.07 14.07 17.02
CA GLN A 104 -7.88 13.36 18.30
C GLN A 104 -6.39 13.12 18.55
N LYS A 105 -6.03 12.83 19.82
CA LYS A 105 -4.65 12.47 20.18
C LYS A 105 -4.18 11.26 19.36
N SER A 106 -3.00 11.36 18.78
CA SER A 106 -2.36 10.30 18.00
C SER A 106 -0.85 10.36 18.18
N GLU A 107 -0.25 9.27 18.61
CA GLU A 107 1.20 9.11 18.75
C GLU A 107 1.87 8.89 17.37
N ILE A 108 1.07 8.49 16.36
CA ILE A 108 1.53 8.24 15.00
C ILE A 108 1.21 9.43 14.11
N TRP A 109 2.20 10.30 13.87
CA TRP A 109 2.05 11.49 13.06
C TRP A 109 1.46 11.25 11.66
N LEU A 110 1.84 10.15 11.01
CA LEU A 110 1.42 9.80 9.66
C LEU A 110 -0.01 9.25 9.58
N LYS A 111 -0.61 8.85 10.70
CA LYS A 111 -1.89 8.16 10.72
C LYS A 111 -3.01 9.03 10.17
N ARG A 112 -3.82 8.41 9.31
CA ARG A 112 -5.02 9.00 8.70
C ARG A 112 -6.26 8.35 9.27
N MET A 113 -7.38 9.04 9.16
CA MET A 113 -8.69 8.53 9.55
C MET A 113 -9.75 9.02 8.57
N ILE A 114 -10.89 8.34 8.54
CA ILE A 114 -12.10 8.87 7.91
C ILE A 114 -12.64 9.99 8.78
N HIS A 115 -12.84 11.16 8.18
CA HIS A 115 -13.40 12.31 8.88
C HIS A 115 -14.16 13.23 7.90
N PRO A 116 -15.38 13.71 8.23
CA PRO A 116 -16.18 14.55 7.33
C PRO A 116 -15.47 15.80 6.80
N ALA A 117 -14.63 16.44 7.63
CA ALA A 117 -13.82 17.59 7.23
C ALA A 117 -12.56 17.22 6.42
N GLY A 118 -12.37 15.94 6.10
CA GLY A 118 -11.21 15.45 5.36
C GLY A 118 -11.29 15.72 3.87
N THR A 119 -10.22 15.40 3.18
CA THR A 119 -10.14 15.51 1.72
C THR A 119 -10.89 14.35 1.07
N PRO A 120 -11.78 14.60 0.07
CA PRO A 120 -12.53 13.54 -0.60
C PRO A 120 -11.65 12.40 -1.10
N ALA A 121 -12.05 11.18 -0.81
CA ALA A 121 -11.35 9.96 -1.18
C ALA A 121 -12.33 8.88 -1.58
N GLN A 122 -12.08 8.19 -2.71
CA GLN A 122 -12.91 7.13 -3.22
C GLN A 122 -12.05 5.96 -3.70
N THR A 123 -12.41 4.74 -3.28
CA THR A 123 -11.76 3.49 -3.71
C THR A 123 -12.82 2.44 -4.02
N GLU A 124 -12.69 1.80 -5.16
CA GLU A 124 -13.43 0.60 -5.52
C GLU A 124 -12.58 -0.62 -5.14
N PHE A 125 -13.20 -1.63 -4.54
CA PHE A 125 -12.61 -2.89 -4.15
C PHE A 125 -13.33 -4.05 -4.84
N ARG A 126 -12.55 -5.05 -5.30
CA ARG A 126 -13.07 -6.31 -5.85
C ARG A 126 -12.34 -7.47 -5.21
N VAL A 127 -13.06 -8.51 -4.82
CA VAL A 127 -12.47 -9.74 -4.31
C VAL A 127 -11.94 -10.55 -5.50
N GLU A 128 -10.64 -10.81 -5.52
CA GLU A 128 -10.02 -11.67 -6.54
C GLU A 128 -10.07 -13.14 -6.11
N ARG A 129 -9.78 -13.39 -4.81
CA ARG A 129 -9.76 -14.74 -4.24
C ARG A 129 -9.87 -14.70 -2.72
N ARG A 130 -10.54 -15.70 -2.14
CA ARG A 130 -10.56 -16.01 -0.71
C ARG A 130 -9.73 -17.26 -0.46
N PHE A 131 -8.92 -17.26 0.60
CA PHE A 131 -8.06 -18.40 0.94
C PHE A 131 -7.90 -18.54 2.45
N ARG A 132 -7.33 -19.66 2.88
CA ARG A 132 -7.04 -19.95 4.30
C ARG A 132 -5.55 -20.25 4.48
N ARG A 133 -5.03 -19.94 5.66
CA ARG A 133 -3.66 -20.32 6.06
C ARG A 133 -3.63 -20.83 7.49
N PRO A 134 -2.79 -21.87 7.80
CA PRO A 134 -2.55 -22.30 9.16
C PRO A 134 -1.73 -21.24 9.94
N GLY A 135 -2.07 -21.03 11.20
CA GLY A 135 -1.21 -20.37 12.20
C GLY A 135 -0.96 -18.88 12.03
N GLY A 136 -1.79 -18.17 11.30
CA GLY A 136 -1.63 -16.74 11.11
C GLY A 136 -2.77 -15.94 11.71
N ARG A 137 -2.57 -15.28 12.85
CA ARG A 137 -3.59 -14.47 13.51
C ARG A 137 -3.29 -12.98 13.44
N ALA A 138 -3.61 -12.34 12.32
CA ALA A 138 -3.91 -10.92 12.34
C ALA A 138 -5.32 -10.75 12.93
N ARG A 139 -5.46 -10.67 14.26
CA ARG A 139 -6.74 -10.52 14.96
C ARG A 139 -7.02 -9.06 15.27
N PRO A 140 -8.29 -8.63 15.22
CA PRO A 140 -8.67 -7.37 15.82
C PRO A 140 -8.41 -7.38 17.34
N PRO A 141 -8.13 -6.22 17.96
CA PRO A 141 -7.91 -6.11 19.40
C PRO A 141 -9.09 -6.72 20.17
N GLY A 142 -8.78 -7.58 21.19
CA GLY A 142 -9.78 -8.18 22.06
C GLY A 142 -10.42 -9.48 21.57
N ALA A 143 -10.08 -10.00 20.41
CA ALA A 143 -10.58 -11.31 19.95
C ALA A 143 -9.98 -12.46 20.78
N PRO A 144 -10.80 -13.44 21.26
CA PRO A 144 -10.31 -14.55 22.09
C PRO A 144 -9.31 -15.44 21.34
N LEU A 145 -8.36 -16.04 22.08
CA LEU A 145 -7.39 -17.00 21.53
C LEU A 145 -8.15 -18.28 21.10
N GLY A 146 -8.42 -18.43 19.78
CA GLY A 146 -8.99 -19.67 19.23
C GLY A 146 -7.97 -20.82 19.27
N ASN A 147 -8.45 -22.05 19.14
CA ASN A 147 -7.61 -23.25 19.11
C ASN A 147 -6.63 -23.22 17.94
N SER A 148 -5.40 -23.68 18.16
CA SER A 148 -4.24 -23.66 17.23
C SER A 148 -4.40 -24.46 15.92
N ARG A 149 -5.57 -25.04 15.66
CA ARG A 149 -5.88 -25.84 14.46
C ARG A 149 -6.83 -25.12 13.48
N GLU A 150 -7.35 -23.95 13.82
CA GLU A 150 -8.25 -23.22 12.93
C GLU A 150 -7.47 -22.38 11.92
N LEU A 151 -7.74 -22.59 10.64
CA LEU A 151 -7.13 -21.83 9.56
C LEU A 151 -7.69 -20.41 9.53
N ASP A 152 -6.81 -19.42 9.59
CA ASP A 152 -7.22 -18.02 9.47
C ASP A 152 -7.65 -17.70 8.02
N LYS A 153 -8.66 -16.83 7.91
CA LYS A 153 -9.26 -16.41 6.65
C LYS A 153 -8.56 -15.18 6.10
N PHE A 154 -8.23 -15.20 4.83
CA PHE A 154 -7.63 -14.08 4.11
C PHE A 154 -8.27 -13.90 2.73
N SER A 155 -8.14 -12.71 2.17
CA SER A 155 -8.60 -12.43 0.81
C SER A 155 -7.57 -11.62 0.04
N LEU A 156 -7.41 -11.95 -1.24
CA LEU A 156 -6.72 -11.11 -2.22
C LEU A 156 -7.75 -10.15 -2.81
N ILE A 157 -7.51 -8.86 -2.66
CA ILE A 157 -8.41 -7.77 -3.07
C ILE A 157 -7.72 -6.93 -4.14
N ARG A 158 -8.42 -6.65 -5.23
CA ARG A 158 -8.06 -5.60 -6.17
C ARG A 158 -8.63 -4.27 -5.69
N ALA A 159 -7.77 -3.30 -5.45
CA ALA A 159 -8.15 -1.94 -5.06
C ALA A 159 -7.91 -0.97 -6.22
N ILE A 160 -8.94 -0.21 -6.59
CA ILE A 160 -8.94 0.74 -7.70
C ILE A 160 -9.24 2.14 -7.13
N PRO A 161 -8.22 2.88 -6.66
CA PRO A 161 -8.42 4.21 -6.08
C PRO A 161 -8.71 5.23 -7.19
N ARG A 162 -9.84 5.93 -7.07
CA ARG A 162 -10.24 7.05 -7.94
C ARG A 162 -9.56 8.36 -7.55
N THR A 163 -9.05 8.43 -6.34
CA THR A 163 -8.25 9.52 -5.75
C THR A 163 -6.94 8.94 -5.21
N GLY A 164 -5.97 9.79 -4.83
CA GLY A 164 -4.66 9.33 -4.36
C GLY A 164 -4.25 9.98 -3.03
N ARG A 165 -5.04 9.78 -1.96
CA ARG A 165 -4.71 10.33 -0.63
C ARG A 165 -3.72 9.41 0.09
N THR A 166 -2.92 10.00 0.97
CA THR A 166 -1.98 9.26 1.81
C THR A 166 -2.70 8.15 2.55
N HIS A 167 -2.18 6.92 2.48
CA HIS A 167 -2.71 5.71 3.12
C HIS A 167 -4.15 5.33 2.73
N GLN A 168 -4.71 5.89 1.64
CA GLN A 168 -6.12 5.78 1.29
C GLN A 168 -6.65 4.35 1.30
N ILE A 169 -6.02 3.44 0.56
CA ILE A 169 -6.44 2.03 0.45
C ILE A 169 -6.43 1.37 1.83
N ARG A 170 -5.38 1.62 2.60
CA ARG A 170 -5.16 1.05 3.94
C ARG A 170 -6.23 1.47 4.92
N VAL A 171 -6.54 2.78 4.99
CA VAL A 171 -7.60 3.32 5.87
C VAL A 171 -8.97 2.81 5.46
N HIS A 172 -9.29 2.82 4.16
CA HIS A 172 -10.59 2.36 3.67
C HIS A 172 -10.80 0.87 3.99
N LEU A 173 -9.82 0.00 3.77
CA LEU A 173 -9.94 -1.42 4.10
C LEU A 173 -10.05 -1.66 5.61
N ALA A 174 -9.27 -0.96 6.42
CA ALA A 174 -9.35 -1.05 7.87
C ALA A 174 -10.73 -0.58 8.40
N SER A 175 -11.33 0.45 7.80
CA SER A 175 -12.64 0.99 8.21
C SER A 175 -13.82 0.03 7.99
N ILE A 176 -13.62 -0.99 7.17
CA ILE A 176 -14.61 -2.05 6.93
C ILE A 176 -14.18 -3.41 7.52
N SER A 177 -13.31 -3.39 8.53
CA SER A 177 -12.84 -4.56 9.27
C SER A 177 -12.05 -5.59 8.43
N HIS A 178 -11.44 -5.13 7.32
CA HIS A 178 -10.54 -5.93 6.48
C HIS A 178 -9.17 -5.27 6.36
N PRO A 179 -8.42 -5.12 7.47
CA PRO A 179 -7.10 -4.48 7.43
C PRO A 179 -6.13 -5.28 6.56
N ILE A 180 -5.18 -4.56 5.94
CA ILE A 180 -4.12 -5.18 5.14
C ILE A 180 -3.17 -5.95 6.07
N VAL A 181 -2.83 -7.18 5.69
CA VAL A 181 -1.85 -8.02 6.40
C VAL A 181 -0.50 -7.32 6.44
N GLY A 182 0.18 -7.34 7.59
CA GLY A 182 1.47 -6.67 7.77
C GLY A 182 1.41 -5.16 7.94
N ASP A 183 0.21 -4.57 7.96
CA ASP A 183 0.06 -3.13 8.17
C ASP A 183 0.20 -2.77 9.65
N LYS A 184 1.31 -2.14 10.00
CA LYS A 184 1.67 -1.77 11.37
C LYS A 184 0.81 -0.64 11.94
N ILE A 185 0.23 0.22 11.07
CA ILE A 185 -0.53 1.41 11.48
C ILE A 185 -2.03 1.14 11.55
N TYR A 186 -2.56 0.39 10.58
CA TYR A 186 -4.00 0.12 10.44
C TYR A 186 -4.35 -1.36 10.61
N GLY A 187 -3.38 -2.18 11.04
CA GLY A 187 -3.55 -3.59 11.35
C GLY A 187 -4.26 -3.82 12.68
N PRO A 188 -3.98 -4.94 13.35
CA PRO A 188 -4.73 -5.34 14.55
C PRO A 188 -4.57 -4.38 15.73
N ASP A 189 -3.41 -3.73 15.87
CA ASP A 189 -3.11 -2.78 16.94
C ASP A 189 -2.07 -1.76 16.49
N GLU A 190 -2.33 -0.46 16.65
CA GLU A 190 -1.39 0.60 16.30
C GLU A 190 -0.14 0.66 17.19
N GLN A 191 -0.19 0.09 18.39
CA GLN A 191 0.96 -0.04 19.28
C GLN A 191 2.08 -0.88 18.65
N LEU A 192 1.74 -1.76 17.68
CA LEU A 192 2.73 -2.53 16.93
C LEU A 192 3.64 -1.65 16.08
N TYR A 193 3.13 -0.52 15.60
CA TYR A 193 3.96 0.46 14.88
C TYR A 193 4.96 1.15 15.81
N LEU A 194 4.53 1.57 16.99
CA LEU A 194 5.41 2.21 17.98
C LEU A 194 6.49 1.23 18.44
N ARG A 195 6.10 0.01 18.74
CA ARG A 195 7.02 -1.06 19.12
C ARG A 195 8.02 -1.36 17.99
N PHE A 196 7.55 -1.40 16.73
CA PHE A 196 8.43 -1.58 15.56
C PHE A 196 9.48 -0.46 15.43
N ILE A 197 9.13 0.79 15.75
CA ILE A 197 10.09 1.90 15.71
C ILE A 197 11.18 1.72 16.77
N GLU A 198 10.82 1.24 17.95
CA GLU A 198 11.73 1.06 19.07
C GLU A 198 12.64 -0.17 18.92
N THR A 199 12.07 -1.31 18.50
CA THR A 199 12.74 -2.62 18.54
C THR A 199 13.14 -3.17 17.18
N GLY A 200 12.69 -2.56 16.07
CA GLY A 200 12.78 -3.17 14.73
C GLY A 200 11.80 -4.35 14.59
N TRP A 201 12.07 -5.22 13.60
CA TRP A 201 11.25 -6.42 13.34
C TRP A 201 11.62 -7.54 14.31
N THR A 202 10.65 -8.06 15.06
CA THR A 202 10.81 -9.13 16.06
C THR A 202 9.88 -10.29 15.77
N ARG A 203 10.15 -11.47 16.38
CA ARG A 203 9.26 -12.65 16.30
C ARG A 203 7.86 -12.38 16.86
N GLU A 204 7.74 -11.47 17.82
CA GLU A 204 6.45 -11.08 18.37
C GLU A 204 5.64 -10.29 17.34
N LEU A 205 6.26 -9.32 16.67
CA LEU A 205 5.64 -8.56 15.56
C LEU A 205 5.28 -9.48 14.38
N GLU A 206 6.14 -10.45 14.07
CA GLU A 206 5.86 -11.44 13.03
C GLU A 206 4.61 -12.28 13.34
N ARG A 207 4.44 -12.73 14.59
CA ARG A 207 3.25 -13.46 15.01
C ARG A 207 1.96 -12.66 14.91
N GLN A 208 2.01 -11.34 15.11
CA GLN A 208 0.83 -10.48 15.11
C GLN A 208 0.53 -9.86 13.73
N LEU A 209 1.56 -9.54 12.96
CA LEU A 209 1.47 -8.87 11.66
C LEU A 209 1.57 -9.83 10.48
N LEU A 210 2.20 -11.01 10.67
CA LEU A 210 2.42 -12.10 9.71
C LEU A 210 3.41 -11.76 8.60
N LEU A 211 3.53 -10.49 8.20
CA LEU A 211 4.46 -10.01 7.18
C LEU A 211 5.20 -8.77 7.70
N PRO A 212 6.48 -8.61 7.33
CA PRO A 212 7.30 -7.47 7.77
C PRO A 212 6.90 -6.14 7.10
N ARG A 213 5.98 -6.19 6.16
CA ARG A 213 5.45 -5.06 5.42
C ARG A 213 3.96 -5.20 5.15
N GLN A 214 3.29 -4.09 4.90
CA GLN A 214 1.91 -4.13 4.41
C GLN A 214 1.84 -4.88 3.07
N ALA A 215 0.95 -5.85 2.97
CA ALA A 215 0.71 -6.66 1.80
C ALA A 215 -0.06 -5.86 0.73
N LEU A 216 0.58 -4.80 0.22
CA LEU A 216 0.03 -3.90 -0.79
C LEU A 216 1.03 -3.73 -1.93
N HIS A 217 0.54 -3.92 -3.17
CA HIS A 217 1.35 -3.89 -4.38
C HIS A 217 0.63 -3.12 -5.50
N SER A 218 1.33 -2.16 -6.12
CA SER A 218 0.83 -1.41 -7.28
C SER A 218 0.98 -2.25 -8.54
N ALA A 219 -0.03 -3.05 -8.85
CA ALA A 219 0.04 -4.13 -9.84
C ALA A 219 -0.19 -3.67 -11.29
N LYS A 220 -1.01 -2.63 -11.49
CA LYS A 220 -1.36 -2.18 -12.84
C LYS A 220 -1.50 -0.66 -12.90
N LEU A 221 -0.98 -0.08 -13.99
CA LEU A 221 -1.13 1.32 -14.30
C LEU A 221 -1.53 1.46 -15.77
N THR A 222 -2.63 2.19 -16.03
CA THR A 222 -3.13 2.45 -17.40
C THR A 222 -3.32 3.93 -17.62
N ILE A 223 -3.04 4.38 -18.85
CA ILE A 223 -3.25 5.75 -19.30
C ILE A 223 -4.17 5.70 -20.51
N ASP A 224 -5.43 6.10 -20.32
CA ASP A 224 -6.46 6.29 -21.35
C ASP A 224 -6.62 5.20 -22.40
N GLY A 225 -6.24 3.95 -22.09
CA GLY A 225 -6.25 2.85 -23.05
C GLY A 225 -5.09 2.86 -24.06
N GLU A 226 -4.22 3.88 -24.02
CA GLU A 226 -3.07 3.98 -24.93
C GLU A 226 -1.84 3.22 -24.41
N MET A 227 -1.64 3.22 -23.08
CA MET A 227 -0.48 2.62 -22.44
C MET A 227 -0.91 1.86 -21.20
N GLU A 228 -0.36 0.66 -21.05
CA GLU A 228 -0.62 -0.20 -19.91
C GLU A 228 0.67 -0.85 -19.45
N TRP A 229 0.85 -0.93 -18.13
CA TRP A 229 1.94 -1.66 -17.49
C TRP A 229 1.38 -2.52 -16.37
N GLU A 230 1.95 -3.69 -16.24
CA GLU A 230 1.63 -4.63 -15.17
C GLU A 230 2.90 -5.03 -14.43
N SER A 231 2.75 -5.31 -13.14
CA SER A 231 3.76 -5.90 -12.27
C SER A 231 3.12 -7.07 -11.55
N ALA A 232 3.75 -8.22 -11.63
CA ALA A 232 3.29 -9.43 -10.96
C ALA A 232 3.35 -9.28 -9.43
N LEU A 233 2.49 -9.99 -8.73
CA LEU A 233 2.54 -10.03 -7.27
C LEU A 233 3.94 -10.51 -6.82
N PRO A 234 4.67 -9.74 -5.99
CA PRO A 234 6.03 -10.11 -5.61
C PRO A 234 6.07 -11.39 -4.78
N ALA A 235 7.20 -12.09 -4.85
CA ALA A 235 7.36 -13.45 -4.33
C ALA A 235 6.92 -13.64 -2.86
N ASP A 236 7.20 -12.68 -1.99
CA ASP A 236 6.79 -12.72 -0.58
C ASP A 236 5.26 -12.69 -0.42
N LEU A 237 4.57 -11.86 -1.21
CA LEU A 237 3.10 -11.78 -1.19
C LEU A 237 2.48 -12.97 -1.94
N ALA A 238 3.09 -13.43 -3.04
CA ALA A 238 2.63 -14.61 -3.76
C ALA A 238 2.73 -15.86 -2.89
N ALA A 239 3.85 -16.04 -2.18
CA ALA A 239 4.05 -17.13 -1.22
C ALA A 239 3.07 -17.05 -0.04
N PHE A 240 2.72 -15.84 0.43
CA PHE A 240 1.68 -15.69 1.45
C PHE A 240 0.30 -16.04 0.91
N ALA A 241 0.00 -15.71 -0.34
CA ALA A 241 -1.29 -15.98 -0.97
C ALA A 241 -1.41 -17.39 -1.55
N SER A 242 -0.34 -18.18 -1.66
CA SER A 242 -0.42 -19.57 -2.09
C SER A 242 -1.21 -20.40 -1.06
N GLU A 243 -2.11 -21.26 -1.54
CA GLU A 243 -2.80 -22.21 -0.69
C GLU A 243 -1.79 -23.21 -0.14
N THR A 244 -1.85 -23.49 1.15
CA THR A 244 -1.18 -24.68 1.69
C THR A 244 -2.06 -25.85 1.28
N GLU A 245 -1.60 -26.66 0.32
CA GLU A 245 -2.21 -27.97 0.08
C GLU A 245 -2.18 -28.73 1.41
N MET A 246 -3.35 -29.05 1.91
CA MET A 246 -3.48 -29.95 3.05
C MET A 246 -3.24 -31.36 2.53
N SER A 247 -2.03 -31.89 2.80
CA SER A 247 -1.75 -33.33 2.72
C SER A 247 -2.55 -34.07 3.78
#